data_5a9da45357a861ceeef68063a61e185b
#
_entry.id   5a9da45357a861ceeef68063a61e185b
#
_cell.length_a   1.000
_cell.length_b   1.000
_cell.length_c   1.000
_cell.angle_alpha   90.00
_cell.angle_beta   90.00
_cell.angle_gamma   90.00
#
_symmetry.space_group_name_H-M   'P 1'
#
loop_
_entity.id
_entity.type
_entity.pdbx_description
1 polymer ?
#
loop_
_entity_poly.entity_id
_entity_poly.type
_entity_poly.pdbx_seq_one_letter_code
_entity_poly.pdbx_strand_id
1 'polypeptide(L)'
;MLRTVTSHLELAITGRTNMVFSLSAAQSANVTSEVLSMVLDGVPQQVTEISDMHGTRLHQLVAGPGTMIVDYSADVTGRADPAPVIDLDLVTYLRPSRYCESDSLTPTARSEFAGLGGHELLAAVTVWVSERLRYRPGSSIHTDGAKRTLLARQGVCRDYAHLVIALLRALDVPARMVAVYAPGLSPMDFHAVAEAHIDGQWWVVDATRLAPRQSMLRISTGRDAADIAFLTNHWADLTLTNMSVTAVVDELPVDDGVSLVQLG
;
A
#
# COMPACT_ATOMS: atom_id res chain seq x y z
N MET A 1 -6.43 -8.02 -19.98
CA MET A 1 -5.53 -7.19 -19.16
C MET A 1 -4.31 -8.02 -18.83
N LEU A 2 -3.15 -7.63 -19.33
CA LEU A 2 -1.85 -8.17 -18.95
C LEU A 2 -1.07 -7.07 -18.23
N ARG A 3 -0.59 -7.34 -17.03
CA ARG A 3 0.23 -6.41 -16.24
C ARG A 3 1.62 -6.99 -16.10
N THR A 4 2.64 -6.19 -16.42
CA THR A 4 4.05 -6.53 -16.16
C THR A 4 4.58 -5.57 -15.11
N VAL A 5 5.11 -6.10 -14.02
CA VAL A 5 5.62 -5.32 -12.90
C VAL A 5 7.06 -5.71 -12.59
N THR A 6 7.87 -4.73 -12.20
CA THR A 6 9.23 -4.96 -11.70
C THR A 6 9.53 -4.08 -10.52
N SER A 7 10.41 -4.53 -9.64
CA SER A 7 11.07 -3.68 -8.66
C SER A 7 12.53 -4.07 -8.51
N HIS A 8 13.39 -3.07 -8.36
CA HIS A 8 14.83 -3.21 -8.14
C HIS A 8 15.20 -2.35 -6.94
N LEU A 9 15.90 -2.94 -5.96
CA LEU A 9 16.40 -2.24 -4.78
C LEU A 9 17.87 -2.55 -4.58
N GLU A 10 18.65 -1.51 -4.25
CA GLU A 10 20.03 -1.65 -3.79
C GLU A 10 20.15 -1.16 -2.35
N LEU A 11 20.73 -1.97 -1.49
CA LEU A 11 20.84 -1.72 -0.07
C LEU A 11 22.30 -1.81 0.39
N ALA A 12 22.80 -0.78 1.04
CA ALA A 12 24.08 -0.84 1.75
C ALA A 12 23.83 -1.27 3.21
N ILE A 13 24.32 -2.44 3.58
CA ILE A 13 24.11 -3.05 4.89
C ILE A 13 25.39 -2.88 5.72
N THR A 14 25.26 -2.37 6.95
CA THR A 14 26.42 -2.06 7.80
C THR A 14 26.82 -3.19 8.76
N GLY A 15 25.92 -4.15 9.00
CA GLY A 15 26.14 -5.27 9.91
C GLY A 15 25.16 -6.40 9.70
N ARG A 16 25.22 -7.43 10.56
CA ARG A 16 24.26 -8.53 10.48
C ARG A 16 22.83 -8.00 10.71
N THR A 17 21.96 -8.18 9.73
CA THR A 17 20.58 -7.68 9.76
C THR A 17 19.58 -8.77 9.41
N ASN A 18 18.40 -8.72 10.02
CA ASN A 18 17.23 -9.48 9.61
C ASN A 18 16.33 -8.56 8.78
N MET A 19 16.03 -8.96 7.56
CA MET A 19 15.22 -8.20 6.61
C MET A 19 13.98 -8.97 6.23
N VAL A 20 12.87 -8.25 6.10
CA VAL A 20 11.60 -8.77 5.61
C VAL A 20 11.15 -7.87 4.46
N PHE A 21 10.96 -8.46 3.29
CA PHE A 21 10.51 -7.77 2.09
C PHE A 21 9.07 -8.15 1.77
N SER A 22 8.30 -7.17 1.31
CA SER A 22 6.94 -7.33 0.79
C SER A 22 6.88 -6.66 -0.58
N LEU A 23 7.28 -7.38 -1.62
CA LEU A 23 7.45 -6.89 -3.00
C LEU A 23 6.61 -7.68 -4.00
N SER A 24 6.39 -8.97 -3.73
CA SER A 24 5.72 -9.87 -4.66
C SER A 24 4.23 -9.56 -4.77
N ALA A 25 3.66 -9.81 -5.93
CA ALA A 25 2.22 -9.80 -6.12
C ALA A 25 1.55 -10.74 -5.09
N ALA A 26 0.42 -10.32 -4.54
CA ALA A 26 -0.32 -11.13 -3.56
C ALA A 26 -0.71 -12.51 -4.12
N GLN A 27 -0.86 -13.51 -3.26
CA GLN A 27 -1.19 -14.90 -3.65
C GLN A 27 -2.47 -15.02 -4.48
N SER A 28 -3.39 -14.06 -4.36
CA SER A 28 -4.62 -14.02 -5.16
C SER A 28 -4.41 -13.64 -6.62
N ALA A 29 -3.25 -13.08 -6.98
CA ALA A 29 -2.97 -12.65 -8.34
C ALA A 29 -2.77 -13.83 -9.29
N ASN A 30 -3.28 -13.71 -10.52
CA ASN A 30 -3.09 -14.72 -11.56
C ASN A 30 -1.71 -14.55 -12.22
N VAL A 31 -0.65 -14.86 -11.47
CA VAL A 31 0.74 -14.76 -11.92
C VAL A 31 1.04 -15.84 -12.95
N THR A 32 1.52 -15.45 -14.14
CA THR A 32 1.90 -16.38 -15.22
C THR A 32 3.40 -16.58 -15.32
N SER A 33 4.19 -15.59 -14.91
CA SER A 33 5.63 -15.70 -14.72
C SER A 33 6.08 -14.86 -13.54
N GLU A 34 7.05 -15.33 -12.79
CA GLU A 34 7.56 -14.59 -11.62
C GLU A 34 9.03 -14.95 -11.37
N VAL A 35 9.83 -13.94 -11.05
CA VAL A 35 11.21 -14.11 -10.57
C VAL A 35 11.43 -13.17 -9.38
N LEU A 36 11.95 -13.72 -8.29
CA LEU A 36 12.50 -12.97 -7.17
C LEU A 36 13.94 -13.38 -6.97
N SER A 37 14.86 -12.43 -7.00
CA SER A 37 16.29 -12.62 -6.80
C SER A 37 16.80 -11.71 -5.69
N MET A 38 17.57 -12.27 -4.76
CA MET A 38 18.25 -11.54 -3.69
C MET A 38 19.70 -11.93 -3.66
N VAL A 39 20.60 -10.97 -3.86
CA VAL A 39 22.05 -11.21 -4.05
C VAL A 39 22.84 -10.26 -3.15
N LEU A 40 23.70 -10.82 -2.29
CA LEU A 40 24.62 -10.05 -1.44
C LEU A 40 26.04 -10.18 -2.01
N ASP A 41 26.66 -9.08 -2.42
CA ASP A 41 28.02 -9.02 -3.00
C ASP A 41 28.25 -10.08 -4.07
N GLY A 42 27.25 -10.27 -4.96
CA GLY A 42 27.30 -11.26 -6.05
C GLY A 42 26.93 -12.70 -5.66
N VAL A 43 26.62 -12.95 -4.40
CA VAL A 43 26.24 -14.29 -3.90
C VAL A 43 24.73 -14.38 -3.69
N PRO A 44 24.02 -15.29 -4.38
CA PRO A 44 22.60 -15.52 -4.15
C PRO A 44 22.30 -15.90 -2.70
N GLN A 45 21.23 -15.34 -2.16
CA GLN A 45 20.80 -15.56 -0.80
C GLN A 45 19.60 -16.53 -0.73
N GLN A 46 19.56 -17.34 0.32
CA GLN A 46 18.37 -18.13 0.62
C GLN A 46 17.34 -17.27 1.34
N VAL A 47 16.12 -17.33 0.85
CA VAL A 47 14.99 -16.52 1.33
C VAL A 47 13.89 -17.46 1.80
N THR A 48 13.30 -17.16 2.94
CA THR A 48 12.13 -17.85 3.46
C THR A 48 10.88 -17.06 3.11
N GLU A 49 9.96 -17.64 2.35
CA GLU A 49 8.64 -17.05 2.14
C GLU A 49 7.73 -17.37 3.32
N ILE A 50 7.06 -16.36 3.83
CA ILE A 50 6.06 -16.45 4.91
C ILE A 50 4.76 -15.89 4.36
N SER A 51 3.69 -16.69 4.39
CA SER A 51 2.36 -16.22 4.05
C SER A 51 1.76 -15.45 5.22
N ASP A 52 1.31 -14.22 4.95
CA ASP A 52 0.60 -13.40 5.89
C ASP A 52 -0.87 -13.28 5.48
N MET A 53 -1.66 -12.58 6.27
CA MET A 53 -3.09 -12.38 6.02
C MET A 53 -3.33 -11.71 4.65
N HIS A 54 -4.49 -11.97 4.07
CA HIS A 54 -4.94 -11.38 2.79
C HIS A 54 -4.07 -11.74 1.58
N GLY A 55 -3.33 -12.85 1.66
CA GLY A 55 -2.44 -13.30 0.60
C GLY A 55 -1.15 -12.51 0.46
N THR A 56 -0.80 -11.70 1.44
CA THR A 56 0.50 -11.02 1.50
C THR A 56 1.64 -12.05 1.60
N ARG A 57 2.67 -11.88 0.78
CA ARG A 57 3.86 -12.74 0.73
C ARG A 57 5.06 -11.97 1.28
N LEU A 58 5.56 -12.43 2.41
CA LEU A 58 6.73 -11.85 3.08
C LEU A 58 7.96 -12.70 2.79
N HIS A 59 9.04 -12.08 2.37
CA HIS A 59 10.30 -12.75 2.05
C HIS A 59 11.35 -12.35 3.09
N GLN A 60 11.71 -13.29 3.97
CA GLN A 60 12.63 -13.06 5.08
C GLN A 60 14.00 -13.65 4.82
N LEU A 61 15.04 -12.89 5.13
CA LEU A 61 16.42 -13.38 5.19
C LEU A 61 17.25 -12.65 6.24
N VAL A 62 18.34 -13.30 6.64
CA VAL A 62 19.38 -12.70 7.49
C VAL A 62 20.65 -12.61 6.69
N ALA A 63 21.21 -11.40 6.57
CA ALA A 63 22.43 -11.14 5.83
C ALA A 63 23.48 -10.43 6.71
N GLY A 64 24.76 -10.56 6.32
CA GLY A 64 25.87 -9.79 6.87
C GLY A 64 25.99 -8.40 6.22
N PRO A 65 27.06 -7.63 6.56
CA PRO A 65 27.37 -6.37 5.90
C PRO A 65 27.71 -6.61 4.42
N GLY A 66 27.40 -5.65 3.56
CA GLY A 66 27.65 -5.72 2.13
C GLY A 66 26.61 -4.95 1.31
N THR A 67 26.65 -5.12 0.01
CA THR A 67 25.63 -4.56 -0.92
C THR A 67 24.65 -5.64 -1.30
N MET A 68 23.38 -5.45 -0.93
CA MET A 68 22.27 -6.33 -1.28
C MET A 68 21.54 -5.77 -2.49
N ILE A 69 21.35 -6.60 -3.51
CA ILE A 69 20.50 -6.33 -4.67
C ILE A 69 19.28 -7.22 -4.57
N VAL A 70 18.11 -6.62 -4.70
CA VAL A 70 16.82 -7.31 -4.70
C VAL A 70 16.08 -6.97 -5.98
N ASP A 71 15.83 -7.98 -6.81
CA ASP A 71 15.09 -7.86 -8.05
C ASP A 71 13.82 -8.70 -7.99
N TYR A 72 12.73 -8.11 -8.38
CA TYR A 72 11.45 -8.78 -8.56
C TYR A 72 10.86 -8.44 -9.91
N SER A 73 10.32 -9.44 -10.60
CA SER A 73 9.53 -9.25 -11.82
C SER A 73 8.40 -10.24 -11.89
N ALA A 74 7.24 -9.82 -12.40
CA ALA A 74 6.11 -10.71 -12.64
C ALA A 74 5.23 -10.24 -13.80
N ASP A 75 4.67 -11.23 -14.52
CA ASP A 75 3.58 -11.04 -15.45
C ASP A 75 2.29 -11.60 -14.84
N VAL A 76 1.24 -10.77 -14.86
CA VAL A 76 -0.05 -11.10 -14.23
C VAL A 76 -1.19 -10.89 -15.22
N THR A 77 -2.00 -11.92 -15.42
CA THR A 77 -3.12 -11.88 -16.36
C THR A 77 -4.47 -11.72 -15.68
N GLY A 78 -5.38 -10.99 -16.33
CA GLY A 78 -6.74 -10.79 -15.85
C GLY A 78 -6.79 -9.98 -14.55
N ARG A 79 -7.83 -10.21 -13.78
CA ARG A 79 -8.03 -9.67 -12.42
C ARG A 79 -8.26 -10.84 -11.47
N ALA A 80 -7.78 -10.72 -10.25
CA ALA A 80 -8.13 -11.67 -9.19
C ALA A 80 -9.58 -11.47 -8.74
N ASP A 81 -10.13 -12.46 -8.05
CA ASP A 81 -11.40 -12.29 -7.37
C ASP A 81 -11.31 -11.20 -6.30
N PRO A 82 -12.41 -10.48 -6.04
CA PRO A 82 -12.46 -9.52 -4.95
C PRO A 82 -12.02 -10.12 -3.61
N ALA A 83 -11.31 -9.32 -2.81
CA ALA A 83 -10.83 -9.78 -1.51
C ALA A 83 -12.01 -10.23 -0.63
N PRO A 84 -11.92 -11.41 0.02
CA PRO A 84 -12.98 -11.91 0.89
C PRO A 84 -13.17 -10.99 2.10
N VAL A 85 -14.39 -10.95 2.61
CA VAL A 85 -14.73 -10.29 3.87
C VAL A 85 -14.56 -11.30 5.00
N ILE A 86 -13.72 -10.98 5.97
CA ILE A 86 -13.44 -11.79 7.15
C ILE A 86 -13.99 -11.03 8.37
N ASP A 87 -14.78 -11.69 9.22
CA ASP A 87 -15.39 -11.02 10.39
C ASP A 87 -14.37 -10.33 11.30
N LEU A 88 -13.18 -10.95 11.47
CA LEU A 88 -12.11 -10.36 12.26
C LEU A 88 -11.61 -9.03 11.66
N ASP A 89 -11.63 -8.89 10.34
CA ASP A 89 -11.24 -7.65 9.66
C ASP A 89 -12.14 -6.50 10.03
N LEU A 90 -13.46 -6.76 10.11
CA LEU A 90 -14.46 -5.73 10.45
C LEU A 90 -14.24 -5.17 11.85
N VAL A 91 -13.62 -5.95 12.75
CA VAL A 91 -13.23 -5.49 14.09
C VAL A 91 -11.85 -4.84 14.07
N THR A 92 -10.89 -5.47 13.39
CA THR A 92 -9.48 -5.03 13.39
C THR A 92 -9.33 -3.68 12.69
N TYR A 93 -9.99 -3.51 11.55
CA TYR A 93 -9.86 -2.31 10.71
C TYR A 93 -10.79 -1.15 11.11
N LEU A 94 -11.49 -1.26 12.24
CA LEU A 94 -12.12 -0.15 12.94
C LEU A 94 -11.21 0.52 13.97
N ARG A 95 -10.18 -0.19 14.45
CA ARG A 95 -9.32 0.28 15.54
C ARG A 95 -8.31 1.33 15.06
N PRO A 96 -7.94 2.30 15.91
CA PRO A 96 -6.76 3.11 15.67
C PRO A 96 -5.51 2.24 15.49
N SER A 97 -4.57 2.72 14.69
CA SER A 97 -3.29 2.03 14.50
C SER A 97 -2.14 3.04 14.51
N ARG A 98 -0.88 2.57 14.35
CA ARG A 98 0.32 3.41 14.55
C ARG A 98 0.28 4.72 13.76
N TYR A 99 -0.20 4.66 12.50
CA TYR A 99 -0.23 5.81 11.61
C TYR A 99 -1.63 6.30 11.26
N CYS A 100 -2.67 5.59 11.71
CA CYS A 100 -4.07 5.95 11.50
C CYS A 100 -4.72 6.23 12.87
N GLU A 101 -4.47 7.43 13.42
CA GLU A 101 -4.94 7.87 14.74
C GLU A 101 -6.42 8.30 14.66
N SER A 102 -7.31 7.36 14.32
CA SER A 102 -8.74 7.62 14.08
C SER A 102 -9.46 8.21 15.29
N ASP A 103 -9.09 7.79 16.49
CA ASP A 103 -9.60 8.34 17.76
C ASP A 103 -9.33 9.84 17.89
N SER A 104 -8.16 10.30 17.46
CA SER A 104 -7.81 11.73 17.48
C SER A 104 -8.54 12.56 16.41
N LEU A 105 -9.01 11.92 15.34
CA LEU A 105 -9.68 12.59 14.21
C LEU A 105 -11.21 12.53 14.27
N THR A 106 -11.78 11.85 15.26
CA THR A 106 -13.25 11.71 15.41
C THR A 106 -14.00 13.05 15.40
N PRO A 107 -13.57 14.11 16.12
CA PRO A 107 -14.28 15.39 16.06
C PRO A 107 -14.27 16.00 14.65
N THR A 108 -13.13 15.94 13.96
CA THR A 108 -13.00 16.45 12.57
C THR A 108 -13.89 15.65 11.62
N ALA A 109 -13.82 14.31 11.67
CA ALA A 109 -14.59 13.45 10.79
C ALA A 109 -16.09 13.65 10.96
N ARG A 110 -16.57 13.70 12.19
CA ARG A 110 -18.01 13.93 12.48
C ARG A 110 -18.48 15.33 12.08
N SER A 111 -17.63 16.34 12.18
CA SER A 111 -17.99 17.70 11.75
C SER A 111 -18.06 17.84 10.23
N GLU A 112 -17.10 17.23 9.51
CA GLU A 112 -16.99 17.40 8.06
C GLU A 112 -17.96 16.49 7.27
N PHE A 113 -18.32 15.32 7.82
CA PHE A 113 -19.09 14.29 7.11
C PHE A 113 -20.42 13.94 7.80
N ALA A 114 -20.98 14.86 8.58
CA ALA A 114 -22.24 14.64 9.30
C ALA A 114 -23.37 14.22 8.34
N GLY A 115 -24.06 13.13 8.67
CA GLY A 115 -25.22 12.64 7.91
C GLY A 115 -24.89 11.85 6.64
N LEU A 116 -23.61 11.70 6.26
CA LEU A 116 -23.18 10.88 5.13
C LEU A 116 -22.94 9.44 5.56
N GLY A 117 -23.20 8.49 4.64
CA GLY A 117 -22.94 7.06 4.84
C GLY A 117 -22.74 6.34 3.52
N GLY A 118 -22.37 5.05 3.59
CA GLY A 118 -22.22 4.22 2.41
C GLY A 118 -21.24 4.81 1.38
N HIS A 119 -21.57 4.66 0.13
CA HIS A 119 -20.72 5.10 -1.00
C HIS A 119 -20.59 6.63 -1.10
N GLU A 120 -21.62 7.38 -0.67
CA GLU A 120 -21.56 8.84 -0.63
C GLU A 120 -20.48 9.34 0.35
N LEU A 121 -20.34 8.68 1.49
CA LEU A 121 -19.27 8.97 2.43
C LEU A 121 -17.89 8.69 1.83
N LEU A 122 -17.69 7.57 1.12
CA LEU A 122 -16.41 7.27 0.48
C LEU A 122 -16.01 8.35 -0.53
N ALA A 123 -16.96 8.77 -1.38
CA ALA A 123 -16.75 9.84 -2.34
C ALA A 123 -16.41 11.17 -1.66
N ALA A 124 -17.14 11.53 -0.62
CA ALA A 124 -16.93 12.77 0.14
C ALA A 124 -15.55 12.79 0.82
N VAL A 125 -15.15 11.70 1.48
CA VAL A 125 -13.81 11.59 2.11
C VAL A 125 -12.70 11.66 1.06
N THR A 126 -12.86 10.99 -0.08
CA THR A 126 -11.89 11.02 -1.18
C THR A 126 -11.66 12.45 -1.68
N VAL A 127 -12.74 13.16 -1.99
CA VAL A 127 -12.68 14.55 -2.46
C VAL A 127 -12.07 15.46 -1.39
N TRP A 128 -12.56 15.35 -0.15
CA TRP A 128 -12.09 16.17 0.97
C TRP A 128 -10.60 16.06 1.22
N VAL A 129 -10.05 14.83 1.21
CA VAL A 129 -8.61 14.59 1.37
C VAL A 129 -7.83 15.11 0.17
N SER A 130 -8.29 14.84 -1.05
CA SER A 130 -7.67 15.30 -2.30
C SER A 130 -7.54 16.83 -2.36
N GLU A 131 -8.56 17.57 -1.93
CA GLU A 131 -8.59 19.04 -1.96
C GLU A 131 -7.75 19.68 -0.85
N ARG A 132 -7.58 18.98 0.28
CA ARG A 132 -6.87 19.54 1.44
C ARG A 132 -5.39 19.24 1.50
N LEU A 133 -4.95 18.23 0.77
CA LEU A 133 -3.54 17.87 0.74
C LEU A 133 -2.90 18.24 -0.60
N ARG A 134 -1.64 18.65 -0.54
CA ARG A 134 -0.78 18.78 -1.71
C ARG A 134 0.14 17.57 -1.80
N TYR A 135 0.09 16.84 -2.91
CA TYR A 135 1.05 15.77 -3.17
C TYR A 135 2.45 16.37 -3.37
N ARG A 136 3.40 15.97 -2.54
CA ARG A 136 4.77 16.52 -2.57
C ARG A 136 5.79 15.46 -2.19
N PRO A 137 6.52 14.90 -3.17
CA PRO A 137 7.63 13.99 -2.89
C PRO A 137 8.64 14.64 -1.92
N GLY A 138 9.17 13.83 -1.00
CA GLY A 138 10.15 14.28 0.00
C GLY A 138 9.60 15.11 1.16
N SER A 139 8.28 15.36 1.23
CA SER A 139 7.67 16.12 2.34
C SER A 139 7.31 15.28 3.56
N SER A 140 7.38 13.95 3.44
CA SER A 140 6.96 12.98 4.45
C SER A 140 8.15 12.19 4.96
N ILE A 141 8.13 11.90 6.25
CA ILE A 141 9.05 10.94 6.89
C ILE A 141 8.29 9.67 7.30
N HIS A 142 9.02 8.58 7.49
CA HIS A 142 8.43 7.26 7.78
C HIS A 142 7.64 7.19 9.10
N THR A 143 7.75 8.18 9.97
CA THR A 143 7.01 8.27 11.24
C THR A 143 5.75 9.13 11.17
N ASP A 144 5.45 9.76 10.01
CA ASP A 144 4.28 10.61 9.87
C ASP A 144 2.98 9.77 9.83
N GLY A 145 2.02 10.15 10.68
CA GLY A 145 0.67 9.59 10.73
C GLY A 145 -0.39 10.54 10.18
N ALA A 146 -1.64 10.10 10.18
CA ALA A 146 -2.79 10.83 9.63
C ALA A 146 -2.96 12.22 10.24
N LYS A 147 -2.78 12.34 11.56
CA LYS A 147 -2.87 13.62 12.27
C LYS A 147 -1.80 14.61 11.81
N ARG A 148 -0.55 14.15 11.67
CA ARG A 148 0.55 14.98 11.18
C ARG A 148 0.29 15.43 9.75
N THR A 149 -0.16 14.52 8.88
CA THR A 149 -0.51 14.80 7.50
C THR A 149 -1.59 15.86 7.38
N LEU A 150 -2.66 15.75 8.16
CA LEU A 150 -3.74 16.74 8.18
C LEU A 150 -3.23 18.14 8.55
N LEU A 151 -2.35 18.25 9.54
CA LEU A 151 -1.79 19.53 9.97
C LEU A 151 -0.79 20.11 8.95
N ALA A 152 0.02 19.25 8.33
CA ALA A 152 1.04 19.65 7.35
C ALA A 152 0.44 20.04 5.99
N ARG A 153 -0.79 19.58 5.66
CA ARG A 153 -1.47 19.82 4.39
C ARG A 153 -0.67 19.35 3.16
N GLN A 154 0.23 18.40 3.34
CA GLN A 154 1.04 17.82 2.28
C GLN A 154 1.50 16.42 2.67
N GLY A 155 1.81 15.58 1.67
CA GLY A 155 2.28 14.24 1.87
C GLY A 155 2.47 13.49 0.56
N VAL A 156 2.74 12.19 0.67
CA VAL A 156 2.80 11.24 -0.44
C VAL A 156 1.64 10.23 -0.35
N CYS A 157 1.55 9.27 -1.27
CA CYS A 157 0.43 8.31 -1.33
C CYS A 157 0.11 7.64 0.02
N ARG A 158 1.15 7.22 0.76
CA ARG A 158 1.03 6.65 2.09
C ARG A 158 0.29 7.59 3.07
N ASP A 159 0.63 8.87 3.05
CA ASP A 159 0.04 9.86 3.96
C ASP A 159 -1.42 10.13 3.62
N TYR A 160 -1.75 10.19 2.32
CA TYR A 160 -3.13 10.29 1.84
C TYR A 160 -3.97 9.09 2.30
N ALA A 161 -3.44 7.88 2.11
CA ALA A 161 -4.11 6.65 2.54
C ALA A 161 -4.31 6.61 4.06
N HIS A 162 -3.30 6.99 4.87
CA HIS A 162 -3.44 7.09 6.32
C HIS A 162 -4.57 8.04 6.73
N LEU A 163 -4.65 9.22 6.11
CA LEU A 163 -5.69 10.19 6.44
C LEU A 163 -7.08 9.69 6.05
N VAL A 164 -7.23 9.09 4.85
CA VAL A 164 -8.49 8.46 4.42
C VAL A 164 -8.92 7.38 5.42
N ILE A 165 -8.02 6.45 5.75
CA ILE A 165 -8.31 5.35 6.68
C ILE A 165 -8.70 5.87 8.06
N ALA A 166 -7.97 6.84 8.59
CA ALA A 166 -8.25 7.39 9.91
C ALA A 166 -9.61 8.11 9.97
N LEU A 167 -9.99 8.84 8.92
CA LEU A 167 -11.30 9.50 8.83
C LEU A 167 -12.44 8.48 8.71
N LEU A 168 -12.28 7.45 7.88
CA LEU A 168 -13.30 6.40 7.71
C LEU A 168 -13.50 5.62 9.01
N ARG A 169 -12.42 5.19 9.68
CA ARG A 169 -12.50 4.50 10.97
C ARG A 169 -13.12 5.38 12.06
N ALA A 170 -12.86 6.69 12.04
CA ALA A 170 -13.48 7.65 12.98
C ALA A 170 -15.00 7.80 12.77
N LEU A 171 -15.52 7.32 11.63
CA LEU A 171 -16.94 7.27 11.26
C LEU A 171 -17.50 5.84 11.25
N ASP A 172 -16.85 4.94 11.98
CA ASP A 172 -17.24 3.54 12.15
C ASP A 172 -17.27 2.72 10.84
N VAL A 173 -16.49 3.13 9.84
CA VAL A 173 -16.29 2.37 8.59
C VAL A 173 -14.97 1.60 8.68
N PRO A 174 -14.99 0.25 8.61
CA PRO A 174 -13.76 -0.53 8.54
C PRO A 174 -12.94 -0.14 7.32
N ALA A 175 -11.67 0.24 7.52
CA ALA A 175 -10.79 0.65 6.45
C ALA A 175 -9.37 0.12 6.69
N ARG A 176 -8.70 -0.31 5.60
CA ARG A 176 -7.36 -0.92 5.63
C ARG A 176 -6.46 -0.33 4.56
N MET A 177 -5.16 -0.50 4.73
CA MET A 177 -4.17 -0.02 3.78
C MET A 177 -3.72 -1.14 2.86
N VAL A 178 -3.49 -0.82 1.60
CA VAL A 178 -3.00 -1.77 0.60
C VAL A 178 -1.83 -1.16 -0.14
N ALA A 179 -0.70 -1.87 -0.18
CA ALA A 179 0.39 -1.59 -1.10
C ALA A 179 0.09 -2.23 -2.46
N VAL A 180 0.35 -1.49 -3.53
CA VAL A 180 0.06 -1.92 -4.89
C VAL A 180 1.17 -1.53 -5.87
N TYR A 181 1.32 -2.32 -6.94
CA TYR A 181 1.86 -1.83 -8.20
C TYR A 181 0.75 -1.07 -8.92
N ALA A 182 1.06 0.10 -9.47
CA ALA A 182 0.05 1.01 -10.02
C ALA A 182 0.39 1.41 -11.47
N PRO A 183 -0.01 0.61 -12.47
CA PRO A 183 0.13 1.02 -13.87
C PRO A 183 -0.53 2.38 -14.13
N GLY A 184 0.21 3.27 -14.80
CA GLY A 184 -0.23 4.65 -15.06
C GLY A 184 0.29 5.68 -14.07
N LEU A 185 0.87 5.27 -12.93
CA LEU A 185 1.55 6.19 -12.00
C LEU A 185 2.78 6.82 -12.67
N SER A 186 2.94 8.14 -12.49
CA SER A 186 4.11 8.87 -13.02
C SER A 186 4.62 9.90 -12.01
N PRO A 187 5.93 9.86 -11.61
CA PRO A 187 6.88 8.79 -11.91
C PRO A 187 6.42 7.46 -11.32
N MET A 188 6.84 6.33 -11.92
CA MET A 188 6.53 5.00 -11.41
C MET A 188 7.20 4.75 -10.06
N ASP A 189 6.43 4.21 -9.11
CA ASP A 189 6.87 3.89 -7.76
C ASP A 189 5.91 2.85 -7.14
N PHE A 190 6.24 2.30 -5.99
CA PHE A 190 5.25 1.66 -5.14
C PHE A 190 4.15 2.64 -4.78
N HIS A 191 2.91 2.18 -4.78
CA HIS A 191 1.79 3.01 -4.42
C HIS A 191 1.03 2.44 -3.22
N ALA A 192 0.36 3.31 -2.48
CA ALA A 192 -0.43 2.93 -1.33
C ALA A 192 -1.82 3.56 -1.42
N VAL A 193 -2.83 2.73 -1.23
CA VAL A 193 -4.24 3.12 -1.26
C VAL A 193 -4.97 2.63 -0.02
N ALA A 194 -6.15 3.16 0.23
CA ALA A 194 -7.07 2.61 1.21
C ALA A 194 -8.07 1.65 0.54
N GLU A 195 -8.55 0.67 1.28
CA GLU A 195 -9.79 -0.05 1.02
C GLU A 195 -10.75 0.17 2.19
N ALA A 196 -12.01 0.43 1.89
CA ALA A 196 -13.09 0.60 2.85
C ALA A 196 -14.17 -0.46 2.66
N HIS A 197 -14.69 -0.98 3.77
CA HIS A 197 -15.77 -1.96 3.74
C HIS A 197 -17.13 -1.28 3.80
N ILE A 198 -17.89 -1.38 2.71
CA ILE A 198 -19.25 -0.88 2.57
C ILE A 198 -20.11 -1.95 1.87
N ASP A 199 -21.32 -2.16 2.35
CA ASP A 199 -22.32 -3.07 1.78
C ASP A 199 -21.78 -4.49 1.52
N GLY A 200 -21.01 -5.00 2.48
CA GLY A 200 -20.48 -6.36 2.42
C GLY A 200 -19.28 -6.55 1.50
N GLN A 201 -18.64 -5.47 1.03
CA GLN A 201 -17.53 -5.54 0.08
C GLN A 201 -16.42 -4.53 0.41
N TRP A 202 -15.19 -4.82 -0.06
CA TRP A 202 -14.05 -3.91 0.04
C TRP A 202 -13.93 -3.06 -1.23
N TRP A 203 -13.88 -1.73 -1.07
CA TRP A 203 -13.80 -0.76 -2.15
C TRP A 203 -12.52 0.07 -2.06
N VAL A 204 -11.82 0.23 -3.18
CA VAL A 204 -10.60 1.06 -3.24
C VAL A 204 -10.95 2.53 -3.11
N VAL A 205 -10.23 3.19 -2.22
CA VAL A 205 -10.28 4.64 -2.02
C VAL A 205 -8.88 5.21 -2.23
N ASP A 206 -8.66 5.89 -3.36
CA ASP A 206 -7.42 6.59 -3.66
C ASP A 206 -7.65 8.08 -3.83
N ALA A 207 -7.37 8.84 -2.77
CA ALA A 207 -7.49 10.29 -2.79
C ALA A 207 -6.36 11.01 -3.54
N THR A 208 -5.32 10.31 -3.97
CA THR A 208 -4.25 10.88 -4.80
C THR A 208 -4.67 11.01 -6.27
N ARG A 209 -5.49 10.08 -6.76
CA ARG A 209 -5.94 9.98 -8.17
C ARG A 209 -4.79 9.98 -9.18
N LEU A 210 -3.65 9.39 -8.81
CA LEU A 210 -2.43 9.40 -9.63
C LEU A 210 -2.37 8.24 -10.62
N ALA A 211 -3.16 7.18 -10.42
CA ALA A 211 -3.22 6.02 -11.33
C ALA A 211 -4.64 5.43 -11.36
N PRO A 212 -5.04 4.79 -12.47
CA PRO A 212 -6.33 4.11 -12.55
C PRO A 212 -6.41 2.94 -11.56
N ARG A 213 -7.45 2.95 -10.71
CA ARG A 213 -7.65 1.93 -9.67
C ARG A 213 -7.89 0.53 -10.24
N GLN A 214 -8.46 0.45 -11.44
CA GLN A 214 -8.82 -0.80 -12.11
C GLN A 214 -7.59 -1.63 -12.54
N SER A 215 -6.43 -0.99 -12.74
CA SER A 215 -5.18 -1.63 -13.16
C SER A 215 -4.25 -1.97 -12.00
N MET A 216 -4.53 -1.51 -10.80
CA MET A 216 -3.69 -1.74 -9.63
C MET A 216 -3.58 -3.23 -9.29
N LEU A 217 -2.37 -3.66 -8.89
CA LEU A 217 -2.05 -5.03 -8.50
C LEU A 217 -1.64 -5.05 -7.03
N ARG A 218 -2.37 -5.81 -6.22
CA ARG A 218 -2.11 -5.94 -4.77
C ARG A 218 -0.74 -6.58 -4.51
N ILE A 219 -0.01 -5.99 -3.56
CA ILE A 219 1.22 -6.53 -2.95
C ILE A 219 0.90 -7.03 -1.54
N SER A 220 0.46 -6.12 -0.67
CA SER A 220 0.21 -6.41 0.74
C SER A 220 -0.98 -5.63 1.28
N THR A 221 -1.56 -6.14 2.37
CA THR A 221 -2.72 -5.53 3.04
C THR A 221 -2.47 -5.50 4.54
N GLY A 222 -2.82 -4.38 5.19
CA GLY A 222 -2.64 -4.25 6.63
C GLY A 222 -3.39 -3.05 7.23
N ARG A 223 -3.13 -2.76 8.51
CA ARG A 223 -3.81 -1.67 9.23
C ARG A 223 -3.36 -0.28 8.78
N ASP A 224 -2.07 -0.18 8.49
CA ASP A 224 -1.38 1.03 8.04
C ASP A 224 0.01 0.67 7.47
N ALA A 225 0.88 1.66 7.24
CA ALA A 225 2.19 1.45 6.64
C ALA A 225 3.14 0.56 7.46
N ALA A 226 2.89 0.35 8.76
CA ALA A 226 3.70 -0.58 9.54
C ALA A 226 3.53 -2.03 9.09
N ASP A 227 2.32 -2.38 8.62
CA ASP A 227 1.99 -3.73 8.18
C ASP A 227 2.30 -3.97 6.69
N ILE A 228 2.39 -2.91 5.87
CA ILE A 228 2.56 -3.02 4.41
C ILE A 228 3.90 -2.51 3.88
N ALA A 229 4.87 -2.24 4.76
CA ALA A 229 6.18 -1.74 4.34
C ALA A 229 6.87 -2.72 3.38
N PHE A 230 7.37 -2.20 2.25
CA PHE A 230 8.08 -3.03 1.26
C PHE A 230 9.40 -3.61 1.80
N LEU A 231 9.98 -2.98 2.84
CA LEU A 231 11.15 -3.41 3.55
C LEU A 231 11.06 -3.05 5.03
N THR A 232 11.30 -4.03 5.88
CA THR A 232 11.51 -3.86 7.33
C THR A 232 12.82 -4.53 7.71
N ASN A 233 13.66 -3.86 8.52
CA ASN A 233 14.91 -4.42 8.99
C ASN A 233 15.05 -4.30 10.49
N HIS A 234 15.81 -5.23 11.08
CA HIS A 234 16.14 -5.29 12.50
C HIS A 234 17.62 -5.58 12.69
N TRP A 235 18.17 -5.15 13.81
CA TRP A 235 19.51 -5.37 14.37
C TRP A 235 20.56 -4.38 13.88
N ALA A 236 20.82 -4.28 12.59
CA ALA A 236 21.78 -3.34 12.05
C ALA A 236 21.12 -2.32 11.13
N ASP A 237 21.77 -1.18 10.96
CA ASP A 237 21.34 -0.16 10.02
C ASP A 237 21.62 -0.59 8.58
N LEU A 238 20.74 -0.19 7.71
CA LEU A 238 20.90 -0.27 6.26
C LEU A 238 20.45 1.03 5.60
N THR A 239 20.98 1.28 4.42
CA THR A 239 20.59 2.44 3.59
C THR A 239 20.09 1.93 2.25
N LEU A 240 18.89 2.35 1.85
CA LEU A 240 18.39 2.17 0.49
C LEU A 240 19.12 3.18 -0.42
N THR A 241 20.02 2.68 -1.26
CA THR A 241 20.89 3.50 -2.12
C THR A 241 20.30 3.72 -3.51
N ASN A 242 19.50 2.77 -3.98
CA ASN A 242 18.80 2.87 -5.25
C ASN A 242 17.46 2.12 -5.18
N MET A 243 16.45 2.64 -5.86
CA MET A 243 15.16 1.98 -6.04
C MET A 243 14.57 2.36 -7.39
N SER A 244 14.09 1.37 -8.11
CA SER A 244 13.24 1.59 -9.27
C SER A 244 12.07 0.62 -9.26
N VAL A 245 10.90 1.12 -9.66
CA VAL A 245 9.67 0.32 -9.76
C VAL A 245 9.05 0.59 -11.11
N THR A 246 8.62 -0.46 -11.80
CA THR A 246 7.83 -0.31 -13.02
C THR A 246 6.53 -1.10 -12.92
N ALA A 247 5.48 -0.54 -13.46
CA ALA A 247 4.20 -1.20 -13.57
C ALA A 247 3.52 -0.75 -14.86
N VAL A 248 3.36 -1.68 -15.79
CA VAL A 248 2.73 -1.43 -17.08
C VAL A 248 1.56 -2.37 -17.31
N VAL A 249 0.64 -1.97 -18.13
CA VAL A 249 -0.53 -2.76 -18.53
C VAL A 249 -0.72 -2.62 -20.05
N ASP A 250 -1.19 -3.68 -20.69
CA ASP A 250 -1.45 -3.73 -22.14
C ASP A 250 -2.40 -2.62 -22.62
N GLU A 251 -3.44 -2.34 -21.84
CA GLU A 251 -4.38 -1.25 -22.08
C GLU A 251 -4.69 -0.54 -20.77
N LEU A 252 -4.29 0.74 -20.67
CA LEU A 252 -4.50 1.53 -19.47
C LEU A 252 -5.97 1.95 -19.38
N PRO A 253 -6.71 1.52 -18.34
CA PRO A 253 -8.12 1.89 -18.20
C PRO A 253 -8.27 3.36 -17.86
N VAL A 254 -9.43 3.92 -18.21
CA VAL A 254 -9.83 5.25 -17.76
C VAL A 254 -10.55 5.12 -16.42
N ASP A 255 -10.05 5.81 -15.40
CA ASP A 255 -10.71 5.89 -14.10
C ASP A 255 -11.44 7.24 -13.97
N ASP A 256 -12.73 7.19 -13.75
CA ASP A 256 -13.56 8.38 -13.54
C ASP A 256 -13.42 8.98 -12.10
N GLY A 257 -12.74 8.25 -11.21
CA GLY A 257 -12.57 8.64 -9.81
C GLY A 257 -13.85 8.61 -8.96
N VAL A 258 -14.96 8.13 -9.51
CA VAL A 258 -16.29 8.12 -8.86
C VAL A 258 -16.83 6.69 -8.76
N SER A 259 -16.74 5.92 -9.83
CA SER A 259 -17.20 4.52 -9.87
C SER A 259 -16.51 3.68 -8.78
N LEU A 260 -17.27 2.75 -8.22
CA LEU A 260 -16.73 1.83 -7.22
C LEU A 260 -15.82 0.81 -7.88
N VAL A 261 -14.63 0.65 -7.34
CA VAL A 261 -13.62 -0.28 -7.86
C VAL A 261 -13.15 -1.18 -6.72
N GLN A 262 -13.09 -2.49 -6.99
CA GLN A 262 -12.44 -3.47 -6.12
C GLN A 262 -11.06 -3.79 -6.70
N LEU A 263 -10.07 -4.03 -5.84
CA LEU A 263 -8.78 -4.58 -6.27
C LEU A 263 -8.94 -6.04 -6.66
N GLY A 264 -8.34 -6.41 -7.81
CA GLY A 264 -8.35 -7.78 -8.30
C GLY A 264 -7.26 -8.06 -9.33
#